data_bf84c50237546b430e07fce3f5d26b9b
#
_entry.id   bf84c50237546b430e07fce3f5d26b9b
#
_cell.length_a   1.000
_cell.length_b   1.000
_cell.length_c   1.000
_cell.angle_alpha   90.00
_cell.angle_beta   90.00
_cell.angle_gamma   90.00
#
_symmetry.space_group_name_H-M   'P 1'
#
loop_
_entity.id
_entity.type
_entity.pdbx_description
1 polymer ?
#
loop_
_entity_poly.entity_id
_entity_poly.type
_entity_poly.pdbx_seq_one_letter_code
_entity_poly.pdbx_strand_id
1 'polypeptide(L)'
;QIPQPAFLEAISAACKETGTVLILDEIQSGYGRSGKFFAHQYADIRPDIITTAKGMGNGVPIGGVIISPMFKPTYGMLGTTFGGNHLACTAAIAVLDVIEQEHLMENALRVGNYLINELQKFSRLKEVRGKGLMIGIEFDEPVKKLRERLLFEKKIFTGVSGSNIIRLLPPLCLTMQDAELFLDHFAEVIK
;
A
#
# COMPACT_ATOMS: atom_id res chain seq x y z
N GLN A 1 -8.74 -2.00 7.18
CA GLN A 1 -10.00 -2.16 6.41
C GLN A 1 -9.81 -1.65 5.00
N ILE A 2 -10.58 -2.18 4.05
CA ILE A 2 -10.57 -1.74 2.66
C ILE A 2 -11.95 -1.13 2.41
N PRO A 3 -12.05 0.18 2.16
CA PRO A 3 -13.32 0.81 1.87
C PRO A 3 -13.89 0.31 0.54
N GLN A 4 -15.18 0.12 0.48
CA GLN A 4 -15.86 -0.19 -0.78
C GLN A 4 -15.88 1.06 -1.68
N PRO A 5 -15.81 0.91 -3.02
CA PRO A 5 -15.86 2.06 -3.94
C PRO A 5 -17.07 2.97 -3.68
N ALA A 6 -18.25 2.42 -3.50
CA ALA A 6 -19.47 3.20 -3.22
C ALA A 6 -19.37 4.07 -1.96
N PHE A 7 -18.61 3.65 -0.94
CA PHE A 7 -18.37 4.47 0.26
C PHE A 7 -17.50 5.69 -0.07
N LEU A 8 -16.46 5.52 -0.86
CA LEU A 8 -15.59 6.61 -1.28
C LEU A 8 -16.34 7.58 -2.20
N GLU A 9 -17.17 7.08 -3.09
CA GLU A 9 -18.02 7.87 -3.97
C GLU A 9 -19.03 8.70 -3.16
N ALA A 10 -19.67 8.11 -2.15
CA ALA A 10 -20.59 8.81 -1.26
C ALA A 10 -19.89 9.93 -0.48
N ILE A 11 -18.69 9.69 0.06
CA ILE A 11 -17.89 10.72 0.73
C ILE A 11 -17.53 11.84 -0.26
N SER A 12 -17.08 11.50 -1.48
CA SER A 12 -16.74 12.50 -2.50
C SER A 12 -17.94 13.37 -2.88
N ALA A 13 -19.14 12.78 -2.99
CA ALA A 13 -20.37 13.51 -3.25
C ALA A 13 -20.71 14.47 -2.09
N ALA A 14 -20.68 14.00 -0.85
CA ALA A 14 -20.93 14.82 0.33
C ALA A 14 -19.93 15.99 0.45
N CYS A 15 -18.64 15.74 0.17
CA CYS A 15 -17.63 16.80 0.14
C CYS A 15 -17.97 17.89 -0.90
N LYS A 16 -18.41 17.48 -2.10
CA LYS A 16 -18.81 18.42 -3.15
C LYS A 16 -20.04 19.25 -2.76
N GLU A 17 -21.06 18.61 -2.18
CA GLU A 17 -22.29 19.27 -1.73
C GLU A 17 -22.04 20.31 -0.63
N THR A 18 -21.14 20.01 0.29
CA THR A 18 -20.84 20.88 1.44
C THR A 18 -19.69 21.86 1.18
N GLY A 19 -19.02 21.78 0.04
CA GLY A 19 -17.81 22.57 -0.22
C GLY A 19 -16.61 22.14 0.63
N THR A 20 -16.64 20.93 1.18
CA THR A 20 -15.55 20.37 2.01
C THR A 20 -14.43 19.82 1.13
N VAL A 21 -13.19 20.11 1.49
CA VAL A 21 -11.99 19.60 0.78
C VAL A 21 -11.81 18.12 1.06
N LEU A 22 -11.72 17.31 0.00
CA LEU A 22 -11.41 15.88 0.10
C LEU A 22 -9.91 15.65 -0.01
N ILE A 23 -9.30 15.20 1.11
CA ILE A 23 -7.88 14.85 1.17
C ILE A 23 -7.75 13.33 1.30
N LEU A 24 -6.96 12.71 0.41
CA LEU A 24 -6.64 11.29 0.47
C LEU A 24 -5.17 11.06 0.81
N ASP A 25 -4.93 10.28 1.86
CA ASP A 25 -3.59 9.85 2.24
C ASP A 25 -3.22 8.57 1.50
N GLU A 26 -2.43 8.71 0.43
CA GLU A 26 -1.89 7.62 -0.37
C GLU A 26 -0.43 7.29 -0.05
N ILE A 27 0.05 7.74 1.13
CA ILE A 27 1.44 7.53 1.56
C ILE A 27 1.83 6.05 1.58
N GLN A 28 0.91 5.16 1.95
CA GLN A 28 1.17 3.72 1.99
C GLN A 28 0.54 2.96 0.83
N SER A 29 -0.59 3.39 0.31
CA SER A 29 -1.39 2.70 -0.70
C SER A 29 -1.03 3.07 -2.14
N GLY A 30 -0.38 4.20 -2.34
CA GLY A 30 0.06 4.68 -3.64
C GLY A 30 1.29 3.98 -4.20
N TYR A 31 1.75 4.46 -5.33
CA TYR A 31 2.92 3.96 -6.06
C TYR A 31 2.82 2.47 -6.40
N GLY A 32 1.66 2.05 -6.90
CA GLY A 32 1.45 0.68 -7.40
C GLY A 32 1.14 -0.36 -6.32
N ARG A 33 1.23 -0.02 -5.04
CA ARG A 33 1.09 -0.96 -3.92
C ARG A 33 -0.21 -1.77 -3.96
N SER A 34 -1.31 -1.15 -4.33
CA SER A 34 -2.62 -1.79 -4.43
C SER A 34 -2.91 -2.42 -5.80
N GLY A 35 -2.01 -2.33 -6.78
CA GLY A 35 -2.24 -2.74 -8.18
C GLY A 35 -2.81 -1.63 -9.06
N LYS A 36 -3.01 -0.44 -8.50
CA LYS A 36 -3.25 0.83 -9.19
C LYS A 36 -2.21 1.81 -8.72
N PHE A 37 -1.93 2.88 -9.50
CA PHE A 37 -0.94 3.87 -9.09
C PHE A 37 -1.35 4.54 -7.76
N PHE A 38 -2.62 4.92 -7.63
CA PHE A 38 -3.25 5.31 -6.37
C PHE A 38 -4.43 4.39 -6.06
N ALA A 39 -4.62 4.05 -4.79
CA ALA A 39 -5.68 3.14 -4.37
C ALA A 39 -7.09 3.72 -4.61
N HIS A 40 -7.27 5.04 -4.53
CA HIS A 40 -8.56 5.66 -4.81
C HIS A 40 -9.04 5.45 -6.25
N GLN A 41 -8.16 5.07 -7.18
CA GLN A 41 -8.52 4.77 -8.58
C GLN A 41 -9.38 3.50 -8.73
N TYR A 42 -9.69 2.80 -7.64
CA TYR A 42 -10.72 1.77 -7.60
C TYR A 42 -12.15 2.32 -7.48
N ALA A 43 -12.29 3.61 -7.21
CA ALA A 43 -13.56 4.34 -7.17
C ALA A 43 -13.53 5.49 -8.21
N ASP A 44 -14.69 5.89 -8.71
CA ASP A 44 -14.82 7.02 -9.65
C ASP A 44 -14.87 8.33 -8.87
N ILE A 45 -13.74 8.70 -8.25
CA ILE A 45 -13.60 9.92 -7.46
C ILE A 45 -12.38 10.73 -7.88
N ARG A 46 -12.46 12.03 -7.68
CA ARG A 46 -11.35 12.95 -7.86
C ARG A 46 -11.12 13.72 -6.57
N PRO A 47 -10.10 13.39 -5.78
CA PRO A 47 -9.78 14.13 -4.57
C PRO A 47 -9.21 15.52 -4.89
N ASP A 48 -9.31 16.41 -3.91
CA ASP A 48 -8.75 17.76 -4.02
C ASP A 48 -7.26 17.79 -3.65
N ILE A 49 -6.85 16.91 -2.72
CA ILE A 49 -5.47 16.79 -2.28
C ILE A 49 -5.13 15.30 -2.11
N ILE A 50 -3.93 14.91 -2.59
CA ILE A 50 -3.36 13.57 -2.36
C ILE A 50 -2.00 13.73 -1.70
N THR A 51 -1.78 13.07 -0.55
CA THR A 51 -0.46 13.00 0.08
C THR A 51 0.29 11.73 -0.33
N THR A 52 1.57 11.86 -0.62
CA THR A 52 2.43 10.76 -1.09
C THR A 52 3.78 10.76 -0.36
N ALA A 53 4.34 9.57 -0.13
CA ALA A 53 5.68 9.38 0.43
C ALA A 53 6.11 7.91 0.29
N LYS A 54 6.92 7.39 1.23
CA LYS A 54 7.34 5.98 1.34
C LYS A 54 7.83 5.38 0.03
N GLY A 55 6.96 4.64 -0.69
CA GLY A 55 7.28 4.02 -1.98
C GLY A 55 7.80 5.00 -3.03
N MET A 56 7.43 6.28 -2.93
CA MET A 56 7.86 7.34 -3.83
C MET A 56 9.39 7.42 -3.97
N GLY A 57 10.14 7.25 -2.87
CA GLY A 57 11.58 7.36 -2.88
C GLY A 57 12.34 6.04 -2.73
N ASN A 58 11.64 4.92 -2.55
CA ASN A 58 12.22 3.59 -2.35
C ASN A 58 13.39 3.57 -1.35
N GLY A 59 13.20 4.22 -0.18
CA GLY A 59 14.21 4.34 0.88
C GLY A 59 14.88 5.71 0.97
N VAL A 60 14.86 6.52 -0.09
CA VAL A 60 15.27 7.92 0.00
C VAL A 60 14.15 8.74 0.64
N PRO A 61 14.44 9.55 1.68
CA PRO A 61 13.43 10.38 2.32
C PRO A 61 12.86 11.43 1.36
N ILE A 62 11.61 11.27 0.97
CA ILE A 62 10.86 12.18 0.12
C ILE A 62 9.37 12.05 0.41
N GLY A 63 8.65 13.14 0.31
CA GLY A 63 7.20 13.19 0.32
C GLY A 63 6.71 14.27 -0.63
N GLY A 64 5.47 14.14 -1.06
CA GLY A 64 4.84 15.08 -1.97
C GLY A 64 3.37 15.25 -1.65
N VAL A 65 2.82 16.34 -2.15
CA VAL A 65 1.38 16.62 -2.10
C VAL A 65 0.94 17.03 -3.51
N ILE A 66 -0.04 16.33 -4.05
CA ILE A 66 -0.70 16.67 -5.31
C ILE A 66 -1.92 17.49 -4.94
N ILE A 67 -2.00 18.71 -5.45
CA ILE A 67 -3.02 19.69 -5.05
C ILE A 67 -3.85 20.10 -6.27
N SER A 68 -5.16 20.09 -6.12
CA SER A 68 -6.11 20.56 -7.14
C SER A 68 -5.83 22.02 -7.53
N PRO A 69 -5.96 22.38 -8.82
CA PRO A 69 -5.83 23.77 -9.28
C PRO A 69 -6.81 24.77 -8.67
N MET A 70 -7.81 24.30 -7.92
CA MET A 70 -8.73 25.19 -7.17
C MET A 70 -7.99 26.00 -6.08
N PHE A 71 -6.92 25.43 -5.53
CA PHE A 71 -6.07 26.14 -4.57
C PHE A 71 -5.04 27.01 -5.30
N LYS A 72 -4.99 28.27 -4.92
CA LYS A 72 -4.02 29.20 -5.52
C LYS A 72 -2.85 29.39 -4.56
N PRO A 73 -1.62 29.07 -4.98
CA PRO A 73 -0.45 29.27 -4.15
C PRO A 73 -0.17 30.77 -3.97
N THR A 74 0.29 31.12 -2.76
CA THR A 74 0.80 32.46 -2.46
C THR A 74 2.25 32.37 -2.00
N TYR A 75 3.04 33.39 -2.26
CA TYR A 75 4.43 33.41 -1.84
C TYR A 75 4.54 33.27 -0.31
N GLY A 76 5.44 32.36 0.15
CA GLY A 76 5.66 32.11 1.57
C GLY A 76 4.60 31.20 2.23
N MET A 77 3.62 30.67 1.49
CA MET A 77 2.59 29.79 2.03
C MET A 77 3.17 28.47 2.52
N LEU A 78 4.14 27.93 1.80
CA LEU A 78 4.83 26.69 2.12
C LEU A 78 6.34 26.92 2.07
N GLY A 79 7.07 26.28 2.97
CA GLY A 79 8.52 26.33 3.01
C GLY A 79 9.13 25.04 3.54
N THR A 80 10.23 24.64 2.94
CA THR A 80 11.01 23.49 3.40
C THR A 80 12.46 23.67 2.98
N THR A 81 13.39 23.36 3.87
CA THR A 81 14.83 23.52 3.60
C THR A 81 15.34 22.50 2.58
N PHE A 82 14.90 21.25 2.68
CA PHE A 82 15.38 20.14 1.85
C PHE A 82 14.33 19.60 0.87
N GLY A 83 13.10 20.11 0.88
CA GLY A 83 12.05 19.65 -0.02
C GLY A 83 12.39 19.94 -1.48
N GLY A 84 12.16 18.97 -2.36
CA GLY A 84 12.46 19.09 -3.78
C GLY A 84 13.97 19.09 -4.11
N ASN A 85 14.84 18.59 -3.22
CA ASN A 85 16.26 18.48 -3.54
C ASN A 85 16.48 17.48 -4.70
N HIS A 86 17.52 17.76 -5.50
CA HIS A 86 17.80 17.01 -6.73
C HIS A 86 17.97 15.50 -6.51
N LEU A 87 18.65 15.09 -5.44
CA LEU A 87 18.90 13.68 -5.14
C LEU A 87 17.59 12.94 -4.90
N ALA A 88 16.73 13.48 -4.04
CA ALA A 88 15.43 12.86 -3.73
C ALA A 88 14.49 12.84 -4.95
N CYS A 89 14.47 13.92 -5.75
CA CYS A 89 13.66 13.97 -6.97
C CYS A 89 14.16 12.99 -8.02
N THR A 90 15.49 12.85 -8.20
CA THR A 90 16.06 11.85 -9.13
C THR A 90 15.72 10.43 -8.69
N ALA A 91 15.79 10.13 -7.39
CA ALA A 91 15.38 8.83 -6.88
C ALA A 91 13.89 8.55 -7.14
N ALA A 92 13.02 9.55 -6.94
CA ALA A 92 11.59 9.41 -7.22
C ALA A 92 11.29 9.20 -8.70
N ILE A 93 12.00 9.87 -9.61
CA ILE A 93 11.87 9.67 -11.05
C ILE A 93 12.28 8.24 -11.42
N ALA A 94 13.43 7.76 -10.92
CA ALA A 94 13.88 6.39 -11.17
C ALA A 94 12.85 5.35 -10.67
N VAL A 95 12.18 5.60 -9.54
CA VAL A 95 11.10 4.73 -9.04
C VAL A 95 9.93 4.69 -10.01
N LEU A 96 9.51 5.83 -10.56
CA LEU A 96 8.42 5.91 -11.54
C LEU A 96 8.78 5.13 -12.81
N ASP A 97 9.99 5.33 -13.32
CA ASP A 97 10.49 4.64 -14.52
C ASP A 97 10.47 3.11 -14.33
N VAL A 98 10.96 2.62 -13.18
CA VAL A 98 10.98 1.18 -12.87
C VAL A 98 9.55 0.62 -12.70
N ILE A 99 8.64 1.34 -12.03
CA ILE A 99 7.25 0.90 -11.90
C ILE A 99 6.60 0.72 -13.27
N GLU A 100 6.85 1.63 -14.19
CA GLU A 100 6.29 1.58 -15.55
C GLU A 100 6.97 0.51 -16.40
N GLN A 101 8.30 0.52 -16.50
CA GLN A 101 9.08 -0.38 -17.37
C GLN A 101 8.96 -1.85 -16.98
N GLU A 102 8.90 -2.14 -15.68
CA GLU A 102 8.78 -3.51 -15.17
C GLU A 102 7.33 -3.94 -14.91
N HIS A 103 6.34 -3.13 -15.30
CA HIS A 103 4.91 -3.41 -15.10
C HIS A 103 4.56 -3.82 -13.68
N LEU A 104 5.13 -3.09 -12.69
CA LEU A 104 5.04 -3.50 -11.29
C LEU A 104 3.62 -3.38 -10.70
N MET A 105 2.75 -2.56 -11.25
CA MET A 105 1.34 -2.49 -10.83
C MET A 105 0.59 -3.77 -11.20
N GLU A 106 0.76 -4.26 -12.42
CA GLU A 106 0.20 -5.50 -12.91
C GLU A 106 0.74 -6.69 -12.12
N ASN A 107 2.06 -6.69 -11.86
CA ASN A 107 2.69 -7.72 -11.03
C ASN A 107 2.12 -7.71 -9.61
N ALA A 108 1.99 -6.54 -8.98
CA ALA A 108 1.42 -6.41 -7.64
C ALA A 108 -0.02 -6.95 -7.59
N LEU A 109 -0.82 -6.69 -8.62
CA LEU A 109 -2.19 -7.21 -8.69
C LEU A 109 -2.21 -8.73 -8.88
N ARG A 110 -1.40 -9.25 -9.82
CA ARG A 110 -1.33 -10.67 -10.14
C ARG A 110 -0.85 -11.52 -8.96
N VAL A 111 0.30 -11.15 -8.38
CA VAL A 111 0.90 -11.88 -7.25
C VAL A 111 0.08 -11.68 -5.98
N GLY A 112 -0.45 -10.47 -5.77
CA GLY A 112 -1.31 -10.17 -4.61
C GLY A 112 -2.61 -10.99 -4.62
N ASN A 113 -3.29 -11.10 -5.76
CA ASN A 113 -4.49 -11.93 -5.89
C ASN A 113 -4.18 -13.42 -5.66
N TYR A 114 -3.05 -13.91 -6.18
CA TYR A 114 -2.61 -15.27 -5.94
C TYR A 114 -2.42 -15.52 -4.44
N LEU A 115 -1.65 -14.67 -3.75
CA LEU A 115 -1.43 -14.78 -2.30
C LEU A 115 -2.74 -14.76 -1.51
N ILE A 116 -3.65 -13.84 -1.82
CA ILE A 116 -4.94 -13.73 -1.12
C ILE A 116 -5.75 -15.01 -1.30
N ASN A 117 -5.85 -15.52 -2.53
CA ASN A 117 -6.62 -16.72 -2.85
C ASN A 117 -6.05 -17.97 -2.14
N GLU A 118 -4.72 -18.13 -2.13
CA GLU A 118 -4.08 -19.26 -1.45
C GLU A 118 -4.21 -19.16 0.08
N LEU A 119 -4.00 -17.96 0.64
CA LEU A 119 -4.14 -17.73 2.07
C LEU A 119 -5.58 -18.00 2.57
N GLN A 120 -6.60 -17.68 1.80
CA GLN A 120 -8.00 -17.94 2.16
C GLN A 120 -8.33 -19.43 2.33
N LYS A 121 -7.49 -20.35 1.83
CA LYS A 121 -7.66 -21.80 2.00
C LYS A 121 -7.27 -22.30 3.40
N PHE A 122 -6.54 -21.50 4.19
CA PHE A 122 -6.13 -21.88 5.54
C PHE A 122 -7.28 -21.67 6.53
N SER A 123 -7.83 -22.73 7.04
CA SER A 123 -8.99 -22.71 7.97
C SER A 123 -8.71 -22.03 9.33
N ARG A 124 -7.44 -21.90 9.70
CA ARG A 124 -7.02 -21.22 10.94
C ARG A 124 -7.07 -19.69 10.86
N LEU A 125 -7.21 -19.14 9.66
CA LEU A 125 -7.28 -17.70 9.47
C LEU A 125 -8.71 -17.22 9.65
N LYS A 126 -8.88 -16.16 10.42
CA LYS A 126 -10.18 -15.53 10.60
C LYS A 126 -10.63 -14.76 9.35
N GLU A 127 -9.70 -13.98 8.78
CA GLU A 127 -9.95 -13.20 7.58
C GLU A 127 -8.65 -12.93 6.83
N VAL A 128 -8.71 -12.97 5.50
CA VAL A 128 -7.64 -12.47 4.63
C VAL A 128 -8.24 -11.38 3.75
N ARG A 129 -7.66 -10.19 3.81
CA ARG A 129 -8.11 -9.04 3.03
C ARG A 129 -6.93 -8.26 2.46
N GLY A 130 -7.08 -7.70 1.27
CA GLY A 130 -6.01 -6.95 0.60
C GLY A 130 -6.40 -6.42 -0.76
N LYS A 131 -5.54 -5.60 -1.31
CA LYS A 131 -5.51 -5.18 -2.71
C LYS A 131 -4.06 -5.15 -3.17
N GLY A 132 -3.75 -5.80 -4.29
CA GLY A 132 -2.38 -5.96 -4.74
C GLY A 132 -1.49 -6.56 -3.65
N LEU A 133 -0.33 -6.01 -3.43
CA LEU A 133 0.64 -6.44 -2.42
C LEU A 133 0.50 -5.68 -1.08
N MET A 134 -0.72 -5.29 -0.72
CA MET A 134 -1.08 -4.77 0.60
C MET A 134 -2.10 -5.71 1.23
N ILE A 135 -1.62 -6.70 2.02
CA ILE A 135 -2.42 -7.83 2.51
C ILE A 135 -2.40 -7.85 4.04
N GLY A 136 -3.57 -8.05 4.64
CA GLY A 136 -3.77 -8.31 6.05
C GLY A 136 -4.29 -9.72 6.26
N ILE A 137 -3.65 -10.44 7.19
CA ILE A 137 -4.02 -11.80 7.61
C ILE A 137 -4.45 -11.70 9.06
N GLU A 138 -5.74 -11.85 9.34
CA GLU A 138 -6.30 -11.75 10.68
C GLU A 138 -6.47 -13.12 11.32
N PHE A 139 -6.17 -13.19 12.61
CA PHE A 139 -6.30 -14.35 13.48
C PHE A 139 -7.22 -14.02 14.66
N ASP A 140 -7.77 -15.04 15.31
CA ASP A 140 -8.52 -14.86 16.56
C ASP A 140 -7.61 -14.68 17.76
N GLU A 141 -6.32 -14.99 17.63
CA GLU A 141 -5.29 -14.94 18.68
C GLU A 141 -4.14 -13.96 18.34
N PRO A 142 -3.35 -13.51 19.33
CA PRO A 142 -2.20 -12.66 19.09
C PRO A 142 -1.13 -13.35 18.23
N VAL A 143 -0.64 -12.66 17.21
CA VAL A 143 0.30 -13.18 16.21
C VAL A 143 1.78 -13.05 16.57
N LYS A 144 2.12 -12.57 17.78
CA LYS A 144 3.52 -12.33 18.17
C LYS A 144 4.40 -13.57 18.00
N LYS A 145 3.99 -14.69 18.58
CA LYS A 145 4.75 -15.95 18.50
C LYS A 145 4.87 -16.47 17.06
N LEU A 146 3.80 -16.38 16.30
CA LEU A 146 3.78 -16.78 14.90
C LEU A 146 4.78 -15.94 14.07
N ARG A 147 4.80 -14.63 14.27
CA ARG A 147 5.77 -13.73 13.61
C ARG A 147 7.21 -14.00 14.02
N GLU A 148 7.45 -14.30 15.29
CA GLU A 148 8.78 -14.71 15.79
C GLU A 148 9.26 -15.98 15.09
N ARG A 149 8.40 -16.99 14.94
CA ARG A 149 8.71 -18.23 14.20
C ARG A 149 8.98 -17.94 12.71
N LEU A 150 8.15 -17.15 12.05
CA LEU A 150 8.39 -16.74 10.66
C LEU A 150 9.76 -16.07 10.52
N LEU A 151 10.10 -15.14 11.42
CA LEU A 151 11.37 -14.42 11.38
C LEU A 151 12.58 -15.31 11.69
N PHE A 152 12.55 -16.04 12.81
CA PHE A 152 13.73 -16.72 13.30
C PHE A 152 13.94 -18.09 12.66
N GLU A 153 12.87 -18.84 12.38
CA GLU A 153 12.95 -20.17 11.76
C GLU A 153 12.97 -20.09 10.23
N LYS A 154 12.16 -19.18 9.64
CA LYS A 154 11.96 -19.11 8.18
C LYS A 154 12.63 -17.91 7.51
N LYS A 155 13.20 -16.97 8.29
CA LYS A 155 13.84 -15.73 7.80
C LYS A 155 12.86 -14.81 7.05
N ILE A 156 11.57 -14.89 7.38
CA ILE A 156 10.52 -14.09 6.78
C ILE A 156 10.12 -12.97 7.75
N PHE A 157 10.43 -11.72 7.38
CA PHE A 157 10.02 -10.56 8.14
C PHE A 157 8.61 -10.12 7.73
N THR A 158 7.73 -9.93 8.72
CA THR A 158 6.35 -9.48 8.49
C THR A 158 6.02 -8.26 9.33
N GLY A 159 5.14 -7.39 8.81
CA GLY A 159 4.55 -6.30 9.58
C GLY A 159 3.45 -6.81 10.53
N VAL A 160 2.93 -5.90 11.36
CA VAL A 160 1.82 -6.17 12.27
C VAL A 160 0.85 -4.99 12.27
N SER A 161 -0.43 -5.27 12.52
CA SER A 161 -1.45 -4.27 12.77
C SER A 161 -2.31 -4.73 13.95
N GLY A 162 -2.34 -3.93 15.04
CA GLY A 162 -2.91 -4.40 16.29
C GLY A 162 -2.14 -5.60 16.85
N SER A 163 -2.82 -6.50 17.54
CA SER A 163 -2.22 -7.69 18.18
C SER A 163 -2.37 -8.98 17.36
N ASN A 164 -3.35 -9.04 16.47
CA ASN A 164 -3.82 -10.28 15.83
C ASN A 164 -3.79 -10.25 14.29
N ILE A 165 -3.20 -9.23 13.67
CA ILE A 165 -3.11 -9.12 12.21
C ILE A 165 -1.65 -9.12 11.77
N ILE A 166 -1.26 -10.09 10.96
CA ILE A 166 -0.02 -10.05 10.18
C ILE A 166 -0.28 -9.20 8.94
N ARG A 167 0.63 -8.25 8.67
CA ARG A 167 0.58 -7.41 7.49
C ARG A 167 1.72 -7.75 6.54
N LEU A 168 1.36 -8.08 5.30
CA LEU A 168 2.31 -8.33 4.23
C LEU A 168 2.39 -7.09 3.34
N LEU A 169 3.60 -6.58 3.18
CA LEU A 169 3.94 -5.45 2.32
C LEU A 169 5.27 -5.76 1.58
N PRO A 170 5.31 -6.85 0.79
CA PRO A 170 6.53 -7.24 0.10
C PRO A 170 6.90 -6.21 -0.98
N PRO A 171 8.11 -6.25 -1.56
CA PRO A 171 8.47 -5.39 -2.68
C PRO A 171 7.53 -5.63 -3.88
N LEU A 172 7.32 -4.60 -4.70
CA LEU A 172 6.43 -4.71 -5.88
C LEU A 172 6.93 -5.72 -6.92
N CYS A 173 8.24 -5.96 -6.95
CA CYS A 173 8.90 -6.94 -7.81
C CYS A 173 8.87 -8.38 -7.24
N LEU A 174 8.08 -8.66 -6.18
CA LEU A 174 7.91 -10.01 -5.65
C LEU A 174 7.53 -10.96 -6.79
N THR A 175 8.29 -12.05 -6.94
CA THR A 175 8.01 -13.05 -7.98
C THR A 175 6.92 -14.04 -7.52
N MET A 176 6.36 -14.80 -8.46
CA MET A 176 5.43 -15.88 -8.12
C MET A 176 6.12 -16.97 -7.29
N GLN A 177 7.38 -17.28 -7.63
CA GLN A 177 8.18 -18.26 -6.87
C GLN A 177 8.42 -17.83 -5.41
N ASP A 178 8.70 -16.54 -5.17
CA ASP A 178 8.84 -16.03 -3.81
C ASP A 178 7.51 -16.11 -3.04
N ALA A 179 6.39 -15.88 -3.71
CA ALA A 179 5.07 -16.00 -3.12
C ALA A 179 4.74 -17.46 -2.75
N GLU A 180 5.08 -18.41 -3.61
CA GLU A 180 4.95 -19.86 -3.35
C GLU A 180 5.82 -20.27 -2.17
N LEU A 181 7.09 -19.88 -2.15
CA LEU A 181 8.01 -20.13 -1.04
C LEU A 181 7.50 -19.57 0.29
N PHE A 182 6.93 -18.35 0.25
CA PHE A 182 6.28 -17.77 1.43
C PHE A 182 5.14 -18.65 1.93
N LEU A 183 4.26 -19.10 1.04
CA LEU A 183 3.10 -19.93 1.39
C LEU A 183 3.51 -21.28 2.00
N ASP A 184 4.55 -21.93 1.46
CA ASP A 184 5.08 -23.19 1.99
C ASP A 184 5.61 -22.98 3.42
N HIS A 185 6.43 -21.98 3.65
CA HIS A 185 6.93 -21.66 4.98
C HIS A 185 5.83 -21.21 5.94
N PHE A 186 4.85 -20.46 5.46
CA PHE A 186 3.71 -20.06 6.25
C PHE A 186 2.87 -21.25 6.68
N ALA A 187 2.63 -22.21 5.77
CA ALA A 187 1.91 -23.44 6.06
C ALA A 187 2.60 -24.31 7.13
N GLU A 188 3.94 -24.34 7.16
CA GLU A 188 4.68 -25.06 8.19
C GLU A 188 4.57 -24.40 9.57
N VAL A 189 4.55 -23.10 9.62
CA VAL A 189 4.56 -22.33 10.87
C VAL A 189 3.16 -22.19 11.47
N ILE A 190 2.11 -22.19 10.64
CA ILE A 190 0.73 -22.04 11.10
C ILE A 190 0.11 -23.36 11.63
N LYS A 191 0.74 -24.50 11.38
CA LYS A 191 0.36 -25.77 11.99
C LYS A 191 0.50 -25.68 13.51
#